data_647e17722d2be0d3aa2d45b875f1f689
#
_entry.id   647e17722d2be0d3aa2d45b875f1f689
#
_cell.length_a   1.000
_cell.length_b   1.000
_cell.length_c   1.000
_cell.angle_alpha   90.00
_cell.angle_beta   90.00
_cell.angle_gamma   90.00
#
_symmetry.space_group_name_H-M   'P 1'
#
loop_
_entity.id
_entity.type
_entity.pdbx_description
1 polymer ?
#
loop_
_entity_poly.entity_id
_entity_poly.type
_entity_poly.pdbx_seq_one_letter_code
_entity_poly.pdbx_strand_id
1 'polypeptide(L)'
;LQSSINEKNPLELKKIHQDFYDALLSKKFIVDKFVNEIELVREWNKKLIEDDNFYHITINPTMNCNFKCWYCYETHIKDSKLSDKTIQAICNHINIVFNTYPNLKDFKLSWFGGEPLLYYDTTVKPILEYAYKNFKNTKVNFYSTFTTNGLLINIDRIIDFKKYSVNFLQITLDGFEEEHNNVRYISKNKGSFIQIVDNIILLAKNEINVTVRINFSENTLLNISKLADFFSKIEKKHLKYLLFD
;
A
#
# COMPACT_ATOMS: atom_id res chain seq x y z
N LEU A 1 -21.85 12.01 22.92
CA LEU A 1 -20.78 11.17 22.35
C LEU A 1 -19.40 11.66 22.80
N GLN A 2 -19.04 12.92 22.50
CA GLN A 2 -17.72 13.47 22.87
C GLN A 2 -17.46 13.50 24.38
N SER A 3 -18.46 13.84 25.21
CA SER A 3 -18.35 13.81 26.67
C SER A 3 -18.09 12.40 27.19
N SER A 4 -18.84 11.42 26.72
CA SER A 4 -18.70 10.00 27.15
C SER A 4 -17.33 9.40 26.78
N ILE A 5 -16.75 9.84 25.66
CA ILE A 5 -15.38 9.47 25.26
C ILE A 5 -14.36 10.15 26.19
N ASN A 6 -14.53 11.44 26.48
CA ASN A 6 -13.63 12.19 27.33
C ASN A 6 -13.64 11.72 28.81
N GLU A 7 -14.81 11.28 29.30
CA GLU A 7 -14.98 10.73 30.63
C GLU A 7 -14.56 9.26 30.76
N LYS A 8 -14.13 8.64 29.66
CA LYS A 8 -13.73 7.22 29.59
C LYS A 8 -14.80 6.26 30.11
N ASN A 9 -16.08 6.62 29.94
CA ASN A 9 -17.20 5.77 30.34
C ASN A 9 -17.96 5.17 29.16
N PRO A 10 -17.49 4.03 28.64
CA PRO A 10 -18.11 3.39 27.46
C PRO A 10 -19.54 2.90 27.71
N LEU A 11 -19.95 2.68 28.97
CA LEU A 11 -21.31 2.24 29.29
C LEU A 11 -22.36 3.36 29.07
N GLU A 12 -21.95 4.61 29.13
CA GLU A 12 -22.83 5.72 28.75
C GLU A 12 -23.03 5.77 27.24
N LEU A 13 -22.00 5.46 26.47
CA LEU A 13 -22.11 5.35 25.02
C LEU A 13 -23.15 4.30 24.62
N LYS A 14 -23.21 3.19 25.35
CA LYS A 14 -24.24 2.16 25.16
C LYS A 14 -25.66 2.69 25.28
N LYS A 15 -25.90 3.60 26.26
CA LYS A 15 -27.23 4.22 26.46
C LYS A 15 -27.58 5.22 25.36
N ILE A 16 -26.57 5.91 24.78
CA ILE A 16 -26.77 6.95 23.75
C ILE A 16 -26.92 6.31 22.38
N HIS A 17 -26.11 5.30 22.07
CA HIS A 17 -26.05 4.67 20.74
C HIS A 17 -25.60 3.22 20.83
N GLN A 18 -26.58 2.31 21.04
CA GLN A 18 -26.35 0.88 21.26
C GLN A 18 -25.58 0.23 20.12
N ASP A 19 -26.02 0.40 18.87
CA ASP A 19 -25.40 -0.25 17.70
C ASP A 19 -23.93 0.14 17.52
N PHE A 20 -23.59 1.41 17.82
CA PHE A 20 -22.21 1.91 17.76
C PHE A 20 -21.36 1.29 18.88
N TYR A 21 -21.91 1.19 20.10
CA TYR A 21 -21.25 0.53 21.21
C TYR A 21 -20.97 -0.95 20.87
N ASP A 22 -21.96 -1.65 20.33
CA ASP A 22 -21.84 -3.07 19.96
C ASP A 22 -20.84 -3.28 18.83
N ALA A 23 -20.77 -2.35 17.86
CA ALA A 23 -19.77 -2.35 16.81
C ALA A 23 -18.35 -2.13 17.37
N LEU A 24 -18.16 -1.24 18.33
CA LEU A 24 -16.88 -1.03 18.99
C LEU A 24 -16.46 -2.24 19.83
N LEU A 25 -17.41 -2.88 20.52
CA LEU A 25 -17.16 -4.08 21.30
C LEU A 25 -16.78 -5.26 20.40
N SER A 26 -17.53 -5.49 19.33
CA SER A 26 -17.27 -6.57 18.37
C SER A 26 -15.91 -6.44 17.67
N LYS A 27 -15.49 -5.20 17.41
CA LYS A 27 -14.18 -4.88 16.82
C LYS A 27 -13.07 -4.72 17.86
N LYS A 28 -13.37 -4.95 19.15
CA LYS A 28 -12.41 -4.85 20.27
C LYS A 28 -11.78 -3.47 20.48
N PHE A 29 -12.44 -2.39 20.06
CA PHE A 29 -12.10 -1.03 20.45
C PHE A 29 -12.49 -0.73 21.90
N ILE A 30 -13.47 -1.46 22.44
CA ILE A 30 -13.85 -1.49 23.84
C ILE A 30 -13.63 -2.93 24.31
N VAL A 31 -12.92 -3.10 25.40
CA VAL A 31 -12.65 -4.38 26.06
C VAL A 31 -13.04 -4.31 27.53
N ASP A 32 -13.30 -5.45 28.16
CA ASP A 32 -13.52 -5.49 29.61
C ASP A 32 -12.25 -5.06 30.35
N LYS A 33 -12.40 -4.32 31.44
CA LYS A 33 -11.28 -3.81 32.25
C LYS A 33 -10.37 -4.88 32.85
N PHE A 34 -10.83 -6.13 32.89
CA PHE A 34 -10.05 -7.27 33.39
C PHE A 34 -9.32 -8.00 32.25
N VAL A 35 -9.55 -7.63 31.00
CA VAL A 35 -8.82 -8.21 29.87
C VAL A 35 -7.37 -7.75 29.89
N ASN A 36 -6.47 -8.71 29.87
CA ASN A 36 -5.06 -8.42 29.66
C ASN A 36 -4.80 -8.20 28.16
N GLU A 37 -4.85 -6.93 27.72
CA GLU A 37 -4.68 -6.57 26.32
C GLU A 37 -3.32 -7.00 25.77
N ILE A 38 -2.28 -7.04 26.61
CA ILE A 38 -0.93 -7.48 26.20
C ILE A 38 -0.95 -8.96 25.83
N GLU A 39 -1.59 -9.79 26.64
CA GLU A 39 -1.72 -11.24 26.32
C GLU A 39 -2.60 -11.44 25.07
N LEU A 40 -3.67 -10.69 24.92
CA LEU A 40 -4.52 -10.74 23.73
C LEU A 40 -3.71 -10.44 22.46
N VAL A 41 -2.86 -9.40 22.48
CA VAL A 41 -1.98 -9.05 21.36
C VAL A 41 -0.91 -10.12 21.12
N ARG A 42 -0.35 -10.70 22.21
CA ARG A 42 0.61 -11.81 22.09
C ARG A 42 0.00 -13.04 21.42
N GLU A 43 -1.23 -13.40 21.81
CA GLU A 43 -1.95 -14.53 21.20
C GLU A 43 -2.24 -14.28 19.72
N TRP A 44 -2.62 -13.05 19.34
CA TRP A 44 -2.82 -12.69 17.95
C TRP A 44 -1.52 -12.76 17.14
N ASN A 45 -0.46 -12.19 17.68
CA ASN A 45 0.86 -12.27 17.03
C ASN A 45 1.33 -13.71 16.88
N LYS A 46 1.13 -14.54 17.92
CA LYS A 46 1.48 -15.96 17.86
C LYS A 46 0.74 -16.66 16.72
N LYS A 47 -0.57 -16.46 16.59
CA LYS A 47 -1.37 -17.03 15.48
C LYS A 47 -0.89 -16.57 14.11
N LEU A 48 -0.48 -15.30 13.97
CA LEU A 48 0.07 -14.76 12.72
C LEU A 48 1.44 -15.34 12.38
N ILE A 49 2.29 -15.56 13.39
CA ILE A 49 3.64 -16.12 13.21
C ILE A 49 3.57 -17.61 12.91
N GLU A 50 2.62 -18.33 13.52
CA GLU A 50 2.42 -19.77 13.34
C GLU A 50 1.56 -20.11 12.11
N ASP A 51 1.04 -19.11 11.39
CA ASP A 51 0.29 -19.33 10.14
C ASP A 51 1.26 -19.64 9.00
N ASP A 52 1.38 -20.92 8.66
CA ASP A 52 2.20 -21.41 7.55
C ASP A 52 1.49 -21.38 6.18
N ASN A 53 0.26 -20.88 6.14
CA ASN A 53 -0.51 -20.74 4.90
C ASN A 53 -0.20 -19.44 4.14
N PHE A 54 0.35 -18.42 4.82
CA PHE A 54 0.62 -17.11 4.25
C PHE A 54 2.06 -16.67 4.49
N TYR A 55 2.75 -16.29 3.43
CA TYR A 55 4.09 -15.71 3.54
C TYR A 55 4.18 -14.36 2.83
N HIS A 56 4.72 -13.37 3.52
CA HIS A 56 4.82 -12.00 3.02
C HIS A 56 6.25 -11.47 3.15
N ILE A 57 6.79 -10.99 2.04
CA ILE A 57 8.09 -10.30 2.01
C ILE A 57 7.85 -8.86 1.56
N THR A 58 8.35 -7.90 2.33
CA THR A 58 8.46 -6.50 1.91
C THR A 58 9.90 -6.22 1.48
N ILE A 59 10.07 -5.69 0.28
CA ILE A 59 11.37 -5.39 -0.31
C ILE A 59 11.47 -3.90 -0.60
N ASN A 60 12.54 -3.29 -0.11
CA ASN A 60 12.93 -1.93 -0.47
C ASN A 60 14.03 -2.03 -1.55
N PRO A 61 13.68 -1.93 -2.85
CA PRO A 61 14.65 -2.12 -3.93
C PRO A 61 15.66 -0.98 -4.01
N THR A 62 15.32 0.17 -3.44
CA THR A 62 16.13 1.37 -3.38
C THR A 62 15.70 2.28 -2.23
N MET A 63 16.66 3.01 -1.67
CA MET A 63 16.40 4.16 -0.80
C MET A 63 16.47 5.48 -1.58
N ASN A 64 16.71 5.44 -2.90
CA ASN A 64 16.66 6.63 -3.76
C ASN A 64 15.20 6.94 -4.15
N CYS A 65 14.88 8.21 -4.27
CA CYS A 65 13.56 8.66 -4.69
C CYS A 65 13.70 9.84 -5.67
N ASN A 66 12.80 9.89 -6.64
CA ASN A 66 12.69 11.01 -7.59
C ASN A 66 11.92 12.21 -7.02
N PHE A 67 11.34 12.08 -5.81
CA PHE A 67 10.73 13.18 -5.05
C PHE A 67 11.50 13.49 -3.76
N LYS A 68 11.21 14.69 -3.19
CA LYS A 68 11.78 15.16 -1.92
C LYS A 68 10.68 15.74 -1.03
N CYS A 69 9.66 14.91 -0.75
CA CYS A 69 8.54 15.31 0.10
C CYS A 69 9.06 15.69 1.51
N TRP A 70 8.71 16.86 2.00
CA TRP A 70 9.24 17.41 3.25
C TRP A 70 8.92 16.56 4.49
N TYR A 71 7.83 15.79 4.45
CA TYR A 71 7.39 14.91 5.54
C TYR A 71 7.90 13.48 5.39
N CYS A 72 8.72 13.17 4.38
CA CYS A 72 9.19 11.81 4.16
C CYS A 72 10.09 11.37 5.32
N TYR A 73 9.74 10.24 5.93
CA TYR A 73 10.53 9.65 7.01
C TYR A 73 11.68 8.77 6.50
N GLU A 74 11.69 8.45 5.19
CA GLU A 74 12.75 7.68 4.56
C GLU A 74 14.01 8.53 4.37
N THR A 75 15.17 7.96 4.70
CA THR A 75 16.45 8.58 4.37
C THR A 75 16.81 8.29 2.93
N HIS A 76 16.71 9.28 2.07
CA HIS A 76 17.04 9.11 0.65
C HIS A 76 18.55 8.99 0.44
N ILE A 77 18.98 7.86 -0.11
CA ILE A 77 20.38 7.60 -0.47
C ILE A 77 20.48 7.60 -1.99
N LYS A 78 21.12 8.62 -2.53
CA LYS A 78 21.28 8.80 -3.99
C LYS A 78 21.93 7.55 -4.60
N ASP A 79 21.40 7.13 -5.74
CA ASP A 79 21.89 6.00 -6.54
C ASP A 79 21.94 4.65 -5.80
N SER A 80 21.35 4.55 -4.59
CA SER A 80 21.23 3.27 -3.90
C SER A 80 20.30 2.35 -4.68
N LYS A 81 20.67 1.08 -4.80
CA LYS A 81 19.82 0.02 -5.37
C LYS A 81 20.31 -1.34 -4.91
N LEU A 82 19.45 -2.33 -4.97
CA LEU A 82 19.85 -3.72 -4.69
C LEU A 82 21.00 -4.13 -5.62
N SER A 83 22.00 -4.80 -5.05
CA SER A 83 23.06 -5.45 -5.82
C SER A 83 22.56 -6.76 -6.44
N ASP A 84 23.20 -7.22 -7.51
CA ASP A 84 22.89 -8.52 -8.12
C ASP A 84 23.00 -9.67 -7.10
N LYS A 85 23.97 -9.59 -6.19
CA LYS A 85 24.12 -10.55 -5.09
C LYS A 85 22.89 -10.55 -4.17
N THR A 86 22.36 -9.37 -3.85
CA THR A 86 21.17 -9.25 -3.00
C THR A 86 19.93 -9.77 -3.72
N ILE A 87 19.78 -9.44 -5.01
CA ILE A 87 18.70 -9.96 -5.85
C ILE A 87 18.71 -11.48 -5.86
N GLN A 88 19.88 -12.09 -6.09
CA GLN A 88 20.04 -13.55 -6.07
C GLN A 88 19.72 -14.14 -4.69
N ALA A 89 20.12 -13.48 -3.60
CA ALA A 89 19.80 -13.93 -2.25
C ALA A 89 18.29 -13.90 -1.98
N ILE A 90 17.57 -12.87 -2.46
CA ILE A 90 16.11 -12.79 -2.38
C ILE A 90 15.46 -13.93 -3.18
N CYS A 91 15.91 -14.17 -4.40
CA CYS A 91 15.42 -15.28 -5.23
C CYS A 91 15.65 -16.64 -4.54
N ASN A 92 16.82 -16.86 -3.96
CA ASN A 92 17.10 -18.06 -3.17
C ASN A 92 16.20 -18.19 -1.94
N HIS A 93 15.92 -17.07 -1.26
CA HIS A 93 15.00 -17.08 -0.12
C HIS A 93 13.56 -17.45 -0.54
N ILE A 94 13.08 -16.94 -1.67
CA ILE A 94 11.78 -17.35 -2.23
C ILE A 94 11.73 -18.86 -2.45
N ASN A 95 12.81 -19.45 -2.96
CA ASN A 95 12.93 -20.89 -3.14
C ASN A 95 12.90 -21.65 -1.80
N ILE A 96 13.62 -21.16 -0.80
CA ILE A 96 13.63 -21.75 0.56
C ILE A 96 12.21 -21.74 1.12
N VAL A 97 11.50 -20.60 1.06
CA VAL A 97 10.12 -20.48 1.54
C VAL A 97 9.22 -21.50 0.84
N PHE A 98 9.26 -21.57 -0.48
CA PHE A 98 8.46 -22.52 -1.25
C PHE A 98 8.66 -23.97 -0.83
N ASN A 99 9.90 -24.36 -0.51
CA ASN A 99 10.23 -25.72 -0.11
C ASN A 99 10.01 -26.00 1.39
N THR A 100 10.00 -24.96 2.22
CA THR A 100 9.87 -25.09 3.69
C THR A 100 8.43 -25.12 4.16
N TYR A 101 7.52 -24.45 3.45
CA TYR A 101 6.11 -24.30 3.86
C TYR A 101 5.18 -25.13 2.94
N PRO A 102 4.94 -26.43 3.24
CA PRO A 102 4.15 -27.30 2.35
C PRO A 102 2.66 -26.92 2.30
N ASN A 103 2.16 -26.21 3.31
CA ASN A 103 0.79 -25.75 3.41
C ASN A 103 0.58 -24.34 2.86
N LEU A 104 1.60 -23.71 2.28
CA LEU A 104 1.55 -22.35 1.78
C LEU A 104 0.44 -22.20 0.72
N LYS A 105 -0.49 -21.27 0.99
CA LYS A 105 -1.60 -20.94 0.09
C LYS A 105 -1.39 -19.62 -0.63
N ASP A 106 -0.84 -18.64 0.09
CA ASP A 106 -0.64 -17.28 -0.42
C ASP A 106 0.79 -16.84 -0.21
N PHE A 107 1.43 -16.36 -1.28
CA PHE A 107 2.75 -15.74 -1.24
C PHE A 107 2.67 -14.31 -1.78
N LYS A 108 2.98 -13.34 -0.93
CA LYS A 108 2.91 -11.91 -1.24
C LYS A 108 4.30 -11.27 -1.31
N LEU A 109 4.56 -10.51 -2.38
CA LEU A 109 5.66 -9.55 -2.44
C LEU A 109 5.12 -8.13 -2.35
N SER A 110 5.66 -7.33 -1.43
CA SER A 110 5.37 -5.89 -1.34
C SER A 110 6.63 -5.07 -1.62
N TRP A 111 6.45 -4.00 -2.38
CA TRP A 111 7.53 -3.11 -2.77
C TRP A 111 7.34 -1.75 -2.10
N PHE A 112 8.39 -1.30 -1.43
CA PHE A 112 8.40 -0.07 -0.65
C PHE A 112 9.77 0.63 -0.77
N GLY A 113 10.09 1.58 0.11
CA GLY A 113 11.36 2.31 0.16
C GLY A 113 11.24 3.70 -0.46
N GLY A 114 12.31 4.25 -1.04
CA GLY A 114 12.29 5.55 -1.67
C GLY A 114 11.24 5.62 -2.80
N GLU A 115 11.63 5.23 -4.03
CA GLU A 115 10.66 4.99 -5.11
C GLU A 115 10.96 3.64 -5.76
N PRO A 116 10.14 2.61 -5.52
CA PRO A 116 10.43 1.26 -5.99
C PRO A 116 10.49 1.10 -7.51
N LEU A 117 9.82 2.00 -8.26
CA LEU A 117 9.82 1.95 -9.73
C LEU A 117 11.05 2.61 -10.35
N LEU A 118 11.91 3.27 -9.56
CA LEU A 118 13.06 4.03 -10.09
C LEU A 118 14.08 3.13 -10.80
N TYR A 119 14.33 1.94 -10.24
CA TYR A 119 15.23 0.94 -10.83
C TYR A 119 14.48 -0.36 -11.17
N TYR A 120 13.23 -0.23 -11.58
CA TYR A 120 12.33 -1.36 -11.80
C TYR A 120 12.95 -2.48 -12.65
N ASP A 121 13.50 -2.15 -13.82
CA ASP A 121 13.98 -3.16 -14.78
C ASP A 121 15.18 -3.96 -14.26
N THR A 122 16.01 -3.33 -13.42
CA THR A 122 17.25 -3.93 -12.92
C THR A 122 17.13 -4.56 -11.54
N THR A 123 16.10 -4.20 -10.76
CA THR A 123 15.96 -4.68 -9.37
C THR A 123 14.64 -5.41 -9.13
N VAL A 124 13.52 -4.78 -9.48
CA VAL A 124 12.19 -5.30 -9.17
C VAL A 124 11.77 -6.41 -10.13
N LYS A 125 11.86 -6.13 -11.45
CA LYS A 125 11.41 -7.04 -12.50
C LYS A 125 12.07 -8.42 -12.44
N PRO A 126 13.39 -8.57 -12.23
CA PRO A 126 14.03 -9.88 -12.10
C PRO A 126 13.47 -10.72 -10.96
N ILE A 127 13.17 -10.10 -9.80
CA ILE A 127 12.60 -10.79 -8.64
C ILE A 127 11.14 -11.16 -8.89
N LEU A 128 10.34 -10.25 -9.47
CA LEU A 128 8.94 -10.53 -9.85
C LEU A 128 8.85 -11.68 -10.84
N GLU A 129 9.69 -11.65 -11.87
CA GLU A 129 9.73 -12.69 -12.89
C GLU A 129 10.13 -14.05 -12.29
N TYR A 130 11.11 -14.05 -11.39
CA TYR A 130 11.54 -15.25 -10.70
C TYR A 130 10.41 -15.82 -9.83
N ALA A 131 9.79 -14.99 -8.99
CA ALA A 131 8.68 -15.41 -8.14
C ALA A 131 7.50 -15.93 -8.97
N TYR A 132 7.08 -15.20 -10.00
CA TYR A 132 6.01 -15.62 -10.90
C TYR A 132 6.29 -16.97 -11.56
N LYS A 133 7.51 -17.19 -12.06
CA LYS A 133 7.89 -18.49 -12.67
C LYS A 133 7.78 -19.65 -11.69
N ASN A 134 8.15 -19.42 -10.43
CA ASN A 134 8.08 -20.47 -9.40
C ASN A 134 6.64 -20.81 -9.00
N PHE A 135 5.75 -19.83 -8.92
CA PHE A 135 4.40 -20.02 -8.38
C PHE A 135 3.30 -20.24 -9.43
N LYS A 136 3.45 -19.76 -10.67
CA LYS A 136 2.40 -19.73 -11.71
C LYS A 136 1.71 -21.07 -12.01
N ASN A 137 2.38 -22.19 -11.80
CA ASN A 137 1.86 -23.55 -12.06
C ASN A 137 1.65 -24.34 -10.77
N THR A 138 1.59 -23.69 -9.63
CA THR A 138 1.38 -24.31 -8.33
C THR A 138 0.00 -23.96 -7.78
N LYS A 139 -0.33 -24.51 -6.61
CA LYS A 139 -1.55 -24.15 -5.88
C LYS A 139 -1.40 -22.89 -5.03
N VAL A 140 -0.18 -22.33 -4.96
CA VAL A 140 0.11 -21.11 -4.20
C VAL A 140 -0.36 -19.90 -5.00
N ASN A 141 -1.23 -19.11 -4.41
CA ASN A 141 -1.67 -17.84 -4.96
C ASN A 141 -0.56 -16.80 -4.79
N PHE A 142 0.18 -16.51 -5.86
CA PHE A 142 1.20 -15.48 -5.88
C PHE A 142 0.62 -14.14 -6.33
N TYR A 143 0.89 -13.10 -5.57
CA TYR A 143 0.56 -11.73 -5.96
C TYR A 143 1.56 -10.72 -5.39
N SER A 144 1.58 -9.54 -6.03
CA SER A 144 2.50 -8.47 -5.66
C SER A 144 1.79 -7.13 -5.55
N THR A 145 2.32 -6.27 -4.67
CA THR A 145 1.75 -4.94 -4.38
C THR A 145 2.85 -3.89 -4.31
N PHE A 146 2.51 -2.65 -4.68
CA PHE A 146 3.44 -1.52 -4.62
C PHE A 146 2.89 -0.39 -3.77
N THR A 147 3.75 0.22 -2.96
CA THR A 147 3.57 1.58 -2.48
C THR A 147 4.53 2.46 -3.28
N THR A 148 3.99 3.33 -4.11
CA THR A 148 4.75 4.15 -5.07
C THR A 148 4.19 5.57 -5.14
N ASN A 149 5.00 6.53 -5.58
CA ASN A 149 4.49 7.86 -5.87
C ASN A 149 3.71 7.93 -7.21
N GLY A 150 3.73 6.88 -8.01
CA GLY A 150 2.93 6.75 -9.22
C GLY A 150 3.46 7.47 -10.46
N LEU A 151 4.53 8.27 -10.35
CA LEU A 151 5.03 9.08 -11.47
C LEU A 151 5.60 8.24 -12.62
N LEU A 152 6.25 7.12 -12.30
CA LEU A 152 6.99 6.27 -13.26
C LEU A 152 6.14 5.16 -13.88
N ILE A 153 4.84 5.17 -13.65
CA ILE A 153 3.91 4.23 -14.27
C ILE A 153 3.73 4.60 -15.75
N ASN A 154 3.72 3.59 -16.60
CA ASN A 154 3.46 3.69 -18.03
C ASN A 154 2.87 2.38 -18.54
N ILE A 155 2.55 2.30 -19.83
CA ILE A 155 1.90 1.11 -20.41
C ILE A 155 2.78 -0.14 -20.33
N ASP A 156 4.10 -0.02 -20.50
CA ASP A 156 5.02 -1.16 -20.42
C ASP A 156 5.05 -1.74 -19.00
N ARG A 157 5.02 -0.87 -17.97
CA ARG A 157 4.89 -1.28 -16.56
C ARG A 157 3.57 -2.01 -16.30
N ILE A 158 2.48 -1.52 -16.87
CA ILE A 158 1.16 -2.14 -16.74
C ILE A 158 1.13 -3.53 -17.38
N ILE A 159 1.75 -3.71 -18.54
CA ILE A 159 1.89 -5.02 -19.18
C ILE A 159 2.66 -5.97 -18.25
N ASP A 160 3.76 -5.52 -17.69
CA ASP A 160 4.55 -6.31 -16.73
C ASP A 160 3.74 -6.61 -15.46
N PHE A 161 3.01 -5.63 -14.93
CA PHE A 161 2.18 -5.81 -13.73
C PHE A 161 1.13 -6.90 -13.93
N LYS A 162 0.41 -6.86 -15.05
CA LYS A 162 -0.55 -7.91 -15.40
C LYS A 162 0.11 -9.27 -15.57
N LYS A 163 1.27 -9.32 -16.23
CA LYS A 163 2.02 -10.54 -16.47
C LYS A 163 2.53 -11.20 -15.18
N TYR A 164 2.97 -10.40 -14.20
CA TYR A 164 3.62 -10.88 -12.99
C TYR A 164 2.73 -10.78 -11.74
N SER A 165 1.42 -10.74 -11.90
CA SER A 165 0.44 -10.75 -10.82
C SER A 165 0.59 -9.57 -9.84
N VAL A 166 0.95 -8.41 -10.34
CA VAL A 166 0.84 -7.16 -9.57
C VAL A 166 -0.62 -6.69 -9.68
N ASN A 167 -1.37 -6.83 -8.59
CA ASN A 167 -2.81 -6.62 -8.59
C ASN A 167 -3.27 -5.42 -7.78
N PHE A 168 -2.35 -4.77 -7.06
CA PHE A 168 -2.69 -3.67 -6.18
C PHE A 168 -1.53 -2.67 -6.06
N LEU A 169 -1.85 -1.38 -6.18
CA LEU A 169 -0.92 -0.29 -5.89
C LEU A 169 -1.52 0.69 -4.89
N GLN A 170 -0.70 1.20 -4.00
CA GLN A 170 -1.01 2.36 -3.18
C GLN A 170 -0.25 3.58 -3.74
N ILE A 171 -0.99 4.62 -4.11
CA ILE A 171 -0.44 5.87 -4.66
C ILE A 171 -0.93 7.03 -3.82
N THR A 172 -0.01 7.93 -3.43
CA THR A 172 -0.35 9.04 -2.53
C THR A 172 -0.56 10.34 -3.29
N LEU A 173 -1.66 11.04 -2.96
CA LEU A 173 -1.92 12.43 -3.32
C LEU A 173 -1.91 13.31 -2.07
N ASP A 174 -1.36 14.52 -2.19
CA ASP A 174 -1.31 15.50 -1.10
C ASP A 174 -2.32 16.65 -1.37
N GLY A 175 -3.60 16.29 -1.49
CA GLY A 175 -4.67 17.22 -1.83
C GLY A 175 -4.87 17.37 -3.35
N PHE A 176 -5.47 18.50 -3.77
CA PHE A 176 -5.67 18.82 -5.17
C PHE A 176 -4.37 19.37 -5.82
N GLU A 177 -4.43 19.78 -7.06
CA GLU A 177 -3.25 20.06 -7.92
C GLU A 177 -2.24 21.02 -7.28
N GLU A 178 -2.69 22.14 -6.74
CA GLU A 178 -1.81 23.16 -6.18
C GLU A 178 -1.09 22.64 -4.91
N GLU A 179 -1.84 22.12 -3.96
CA GLU A 179 -1.32 21.57 -2.71
C GLU A 179 -0.37 20.40 -2.98
N HIS A 180 -0.77 19.49 -3.88
CA HIS A 180 0.04 18.35 -4.27
C HIS A 180 1.37 18.80 -4.89
N ASN A 181 1.33 19.73 -5.84
CA ASN A 181 2.51 20.19 -6.56
C ASN A 181 3.48 21.00 -5.68
N ASN A 182 3.02 21.57 -4.57
CA ASN A 182 3.88 22.22 -3.58
C ASN A 182 4.70 21.21 -2.76
N VAL A 183 4.24 19.96 -2.67
CA VAL A 183 4.89 18.89 -1.90
C VAL A 183 5.63 17.92 -2.84
N ARG A 184 4.97 17.52 -3.93
CA ARG A 184 5.45 16.53 -4.89
C ARG A 184 5.57 17.17 -6.27
N TYR A 185 6.77 17.45 -6.68
CA TYR A 185 7.04 18.07 -7.97
C TYR A 185 8.21 17.39 -8.70
N ILE A 186 8.15 17.40 -10.01
CA ILE A 186 9.20 16.83 -10.88
C ILE A 186 10.42 17.74 -10.92
N SER A 187 10.17 19.05 -11.01
CA SER A 187 11.20 20.09 -10.96
C SER A 187 10.59 21.40 -10.47
N LYS A 188 11.40 22.42 -10.21
CA LYS A 188 10.96 23.74 -9.70
C LYS A 188 9.75 24.33 -10.43
N ASN A 189 9.61 24.06 -11.74
CA ASN A 189 8.55 24.61 -12.58
C ASN A 189 7.61 23.53 -13.16
N LYS A 190 7.68 22.29 -12.66
CA LYS A 190 6.86 21.19 -13.19
C LYS A 190 6.29 20.36 -12.04
N GLY A 191 4.99 20.50 -11.81
CA GLY A 191 4.24 19.66 -10.88
C GLY A 191 4.14 18.20 -11.34
N SER A 192 3.63 17.35 -10.50
CA SER A 192 3.45 15.93 -10.79
C SER A 192 1.99 15.48 -10.77
N PHE A 193 1.07 16.30 -10.27
CA PHE A 193 -0.32 15.92 -10.03
C PHE A 193 -0.99 15.31 -11.25
N ILE A 194 -1.01 16.03 -12.38
CA ILE A 194 -1.70 15.58 -13.59
C ILE A 194 -1.15 14.24 -14.07
N GLN A 195 0.19 14.10 -14.13
CA GLN A 195 0.80 12.85 -14.58
C GLN A 195 0.48 11.67 -13.65
N ILE A 196 0.50 11.89 -12.33
CA ILE A 196 0.16 10.82 -11.37
C ILE A 196 -1.30 10.44 -11.47
N VAL A 197 -2.21 11.39 -11.59
CA VAL A 197 -3.64 11.13 -11.73
C VAL A 197 -3.94 10.41 -13.05
N ASP A 198 -3.32 10.82 -14.15
CA ASP A 198 -3.43 10.11 -15.44
C ASP A 198 -2.95 8.66 -15.31
N ASN A 199 -1.88 8.42 -14.58
CA ASN A 199 -1.36 7.08 -14.30
C ASN A 199 -2.29 6.26 -13.40
N ILE A 200 -2.95 6.87 -12.40
CA ILE A 200 -3.98 6.22 -11.59
C ILE A 200 -5.16 5.78 -12.47
N ILE A 201 -5.63 6.68 -13.34
CA ILE A 201 -6.72 6.39 -14.28
C ILE A 201 -6.30 5.29 -15.28
N LEU A 202 -5.05 5.33 -15.76
CA LEU A 202 -4.52 4.32 -16.67
C LEU A 202 -4.47 2.94 -16.01
N LEU A 203 -4.08 2.85 -14.74
CA LEU A 203 -4.13 1.61 -13.96
C LEU A 203 -5.56 1.08 -13.83
N ALA A 204 -6.50 1.94 -13.43
CA ALA A 204 -7.91 1.58 -13.28
C ALA A 204 -8.55 1.13 -14.62
N LYS A 205 -8.21 1.79 -15.73
CA LYS A 205 -8.62 1.36 -17.09
C LYS A 205 -8.07 -0.01 -17.47
N ASN A 206 -6.95 -0.41 -16.88
CA ASN A 206 -6.35 -1.72 -17.06
C ASN A 206 -6.70 -2.73 -15.98
N GLU A 207 -7.73 -2.44 -15.15
CA GLU A 207 -8.27 -3.34 -14.14
C GLU A 207 -7.28 -3.67 -12.99
N ILE A 208 -6.35 -2.78 -12.72
CA ILE A 208 -5.44 -2.87 -11.58
C ILE A 208 -6.01 -2.03 -10.43
N ASN A 209 -6.13 -2.63 -9.25
CA ASN A 209 -6.65 -1.95 -8.08
C ASN A 209 -5.67 -0.90 -7.56
N VAL A 210 -6.15 0.29 -7.26
CA VAL A 210 -5.37 1.39 -6.71
C VAL A 210 -6.04 1.92 -5.46
N THR A 211 -5.34 1.91 -4.34
CA THR A 211 -5.68 2.78 -3.22
C THR A 211 -5.03 4.14 -3.44
N VAL A 212 -5.86 5.13 -3.67
CA VAL A 212 -5.46 6.53 -3.69
C VAL A 212 -5.44 7.01 -2.25
N ARG A 213 -4.25 7.02 -1.65
CA ARG A 213 -4.06 7.54 -0.31
C ARG A 213 -4.00 9.05 -0.34
N ILE A 214 -4.87 9.71 0.39
CA ILE A 214 -4.94 11.17 0.43
C ILE A 214 -4.34 11.64 1.76
N ASN A 215 -3.17 12.25 1.70
CA ASN A 215 -2.64 12.96 2.84
C ASN A 215 -3.29 14.34 2.89
N PHE A 216 -3.87 14.69 4.03
CA PHE A 216 -4.50 15.99 4.18
C PHE A 216 -4.03 16.71 5.45
N SER A 217 -4.06 18.02 5.35
CA SER A 217 -3.83 19.00 6.39
C SER A 217 -5.02 19.97 6.40
N GLU A 218 -5.02 20.93 7.29
CA GLU A 218 -6.05 22.00 7.27
C GLU A 218 -6.17 22.67 5.91
N ASN A 219 -5.03 22.94 5.25
CA ASN A 219 -5.01 23.58 3.93
C ASN A 219 -5.56 22.68 2.81
N THR A 220 -5.23 21.41 2.82
CA THR A 220 -5.69 20.46 1.77
C THR A 220 -7.18 20.13 1.92
N LEU A 221 -7.72 20.15 3.16
CA LEU A 221 -9.15 19.94 3.42
C LEU A 221 -10.05 20.98 2.73
N LEU A 222 -9.58 22.23 2.59
CA LEU A 222 -10.33 23.29 1.92
C LEU A 222 -10.64 22.97 0.45
N ASN A 223 -9.79 22.17 -0.21
CA ASN A 223 -9.90 21.82 -1.62
C ASN A 223 -10.22 20.35 -1.87
N ILE A 224 -10.56 19.59 -0.83
CA ILE A 224 -10.83 18.14 -0.98
C ILE A 224 -12.04 17.85 -1.89
N SER A 225 -13.03 18.74 -1.90
CA SER A 225 -14.18 18.64 -2.80
C SER A 225 -13.77 18.70 -4.27
N LYS A 226 -12.77 19.50 -4.63
CA LYS A 226 -12.25 19.58 -6.01
C LYS A 226 -11.63 18.24 -6.44
N LEU A 227 -10.96 17.54 -5.53
CA LEU A 227 -10.42 16.22 -5.79
C LEU A 227 -11.53 15.19 -6.00
N ALA A 228 -12.58 15.23 -5.15
CA ALA A 228 -13.76 14.37 -5.29
C ALA A 228 -14.49 14.64 -6.61
N ASP A 229 -14.72 15.91 -6.96
CA ASP A 229 -15.33 16.31 -8.21
C ASP A 229 -14.52 15.87 -9.43
N PHE A 230 -13.20 15.92 -9.33
CA PHE A 230 -12.32 15.45 -10.40
C PHE A 230 -12.48 13.95 -10.64
N PHE A 231 -12.40 13.13 -9.59
CA PHE A 231 -12.55 11.69 -9.72
C PHE A 231 -13.97 11.24 -10.04
N SER A 232 -15.00 12.01 -9.66
CA SER A 232 -16.40 11.70 -9.99
C SER A 232 -16.70 11.68 -11.49
N LYS A 233 -15.85 12.33 -12.30
CA LYS A 233 -15.96 12.37 -13.77
C LYS A 233 -15.44 11.10 -14.45
N ILE A 234 -14.76 10.23 -13.71
CA ILE A 234 -14.28 8.95 -14.24
C ILE A 234 -15.46 8.00 -14.44
N GLU A 235 -15.46 7.26 -15.53
CA GLU A 235 -16.51 6.26 -15.81
C GLU A 235 -16.63 5.25 -14.67
N LYS A 236 -17.83 4.96 -14.21
CA LYS A 236 -18.12 4.05 -13.09
C LYS A 236 -17.45 2.68 -13.22
N LYS A 237 -17.31 2.16 -14.46
CA LYS A 237 -16.65 0.88 -14.72
C LYS A 237 -15.17 0.86 -14.32
N HIS A 238 -14.49 2.03 -14.26
CA HIS A 238 -13.11 2.18 -13.84
C HIS A 238 -13.01 2.60 -12.37
N LEU A 239 -13.98 3.37 -11.84
CA LEU A 239 -14.01 3.75 -10.43
C LEU A 239 -14.02 2.55 -9.47
N LYS A 240 -14.57 1.41 -9.87
CA LYS A 240 -14.57 0.19 -9.04
C LYS A 240 -13.16 -0.34 -8.70
N TYR A 241 -12.13 0.09 -9.43
CA TYR A 241 -10.74 -0.25 -9.18
C TYR A 241 -10.00 0.80 -8.32
N LEU A 242 -10.68 1.88 -7.92
CA LEU A 242 -10.12 2.94 -7.09
C LEU A 242 -10.75 2.89 -5.69
N LEU A 243 -9.90 2.81 -4.68
CA LEU A 243 -10.26 3.01 -3.28
C LEU A 243 -9.60 4.30 -2.80
N PHE A 244 -10.34 5.15 -2.11
CA PHE A 244 -9.82 6.37 -1.51
C PHE A 244 -9.68 6.18 0.00
N ASP A 245 -8.48 6.45 0.56
CA ASP A 245 -8.09 6.24 1.95
C ASP A 245 -7.40 7.49 2.53
#